data_7c00e89b3a89ec8b68d5596d3bd7e361
#
_entry.id   7c00e89b3a89ec8b68d5596d3bd7e361
#
_cell.length_a   1.000
_cell.length_b   1.000
_cell.length_c   1.000
_cell.angle_alpha   90.00
_cell.angle_beta   90.00
_cell.angle_gamma   90.00
#
_symmetry.space_group_name_H-M   'P 1'
#
loop_
_entity.id
_entity.type
_entity.pdbx_description
1 polymer ?
#
loop_
_entity_poly.entity_id
_entity_poly.type
_entity_poly.pdbx_seq_one_letter_code
_entity_poly.pdbx_strand_id
1 'polypeptide(L)'
;VPLDLPDAILAHSDGGHVLLVDCLTLWATNLMLGERDAEAATDALCMAIRRFDGHLILVANEVGLGIVPDNALARAFRDVAGRMNQRVAAVAGEVMFIAAGLPLRLK
;
A
#
# COMPACT_ATOMS: atom_id res chain seq x y z
N VAL A 1 12.43 2.78 2.91
CA VAL A 1 11.55 2.83 1.73
C VAL A 1 11.52 4.27 1.22
N PRO A 2 11.80 4.47 -0.06
CA PRO A 2 11.80 5.81 -0.62
C PRO A 2 10.39 6.43 -0.63
N LEU A 3 10.33 7.76 -0.55
CA LEU A 3 9.05 8.47 -0.64
C LEU A 3 8.46 8.41 -2.04
N ASP A 4 9.29 8.21 -3.05
CA ASP A 4 8.89 8.14 -4.46
C ASP A 4 8.67 6.69 -4.92
N LEU A 5 7.96 5.90 -4.11
CA LEU A 5 7.65 4.50 -4.41
C LEU A 5 7.02 4.29 -5.80
N PRO A 6 6.06 5.12 -6.25
CA PRO A 6 5.49 4.91 -7.58
C PRO A 6 6.53 4.94 -8.70
N ASP A 7 7.49 5.86 -8.62
CA ASP A 7 8.58 5.94 -9.62
C ASP A 7 9.49 4.72 -9.53
N ALA A 8 9.78 4.25 -8.32
CA ALA A 8 10.59 3.05 -8.13
C ALA A 8 9.92 1.81 -8.72
N ILE A 9 8.60 1.69 -8.57
CA ILE A 9 7.84 0.60 -9.16
C ILE A 9 7.94 0.64 -10.68
N LEU A 10 7.70 1.80 -11.29
CA LEU A 10 7.75 1.93 -12.74
C LEU A 10 9.15 1.69 -13.30
N ALA A 11 10.19 2.03 -12.54
CA ALA A 11 11.57 1.78 -12.95
C ALA A 11 11.89 0.30 -13.09
N HIS A 12 11.14 -0.58 -12.43
CA HIS A 12 11.32 -2.04 -12.49
C HIS A 12 10.27 -2.73 -13.36
N SER A 13 9.52 -1.97 -14.15
CA SER A 13 8.46 -2.51 -15.01
C SER A 13 9.05 -3.00 -16.33
N ASP A 14 9.54 -4.23 -16.36
CA ASP A 14 10.18 -4.81 -17.54
C ASP A 14 9.55 -6.12 -18.02
N GLY A 15 8.47 -6.55 -17.38
CA GLY A 15 7.73 -7.75 -17.77
C GLY A 15 8.40 -9.08 -17.40
N GLY A 16 9.67 -9.05 -16.98
CA GLY A 16 10.44 -10.26 -16.73
C GLY A 16 10.69 -10.58 -15.27
N HIS A 17 10.26 -9.72 -14.34
CA HIS A 17 10.55 -9.85 -12.92
C HIS A 17 9.28 -9.87 -12.07
N VAL A 18 9.40 -10.46 -10.88
CA VAL A 18 8.41 -10.31 -9.82
C VAL A 18 8.94 -9.26 -8.87
N LEU A 19 8.21 -8.18 -8.69
CA LEU A 19 8.57 -7.12 -7.75
C LEU A 19 7.73 -7.26 -6.49
N LEU A 20 8.41 -7.34 -5.35
CA LEU A 20 7.77 -7.39 -4.05
C LEU A 20 7.98 -6.07 -3.33
N VAL A 21 6.89 -5.44 -2.94
CA VAL A 21 6.91 -4.21 -2.13
C VAL A 21 6.47 -4.56 -0.71
N ASP A 22 7.37 -4.50 0.23
CA ASP A 22 7.12 -4.77 1.65
C ASP A 22 7.68 -3.61 2.46
N CYS A 23 6.85 -2.75 3.06
CA CYS A 23 5.39 -2.83 3.03
C CYS A 23 4.78 -1.45 2.79
N LEU A 24 3.57 -1.40 2.31
CA LEU A 24 2.86 -0.14 2.07
C LEU A 24 2.59 0.64 3.36
N THR A 25 2.41 -0.06 4.47
CA THR A 25 2.17 0.58 5.77
C THR A 25 3.37 1.44 6.19
N LEU A 26 4.58 0.95 5.96
CA LEU A 26 5.79 1.73 6.24
C LEU A 26 5.89 2.94 5.32
N TRP A 27 5.52 2.78 4.05
CA TRP A 27 5.52 3.90 3.12
C TRP A 27 4.51 4.98 3.54
N ALA A 28 3.31 4.58 3.98
CA ALA A 28 2.32 5.51 4.51
C ALA A 28 2.86 6.27 5.71
N THR A 29 3.58 5.59 6.61
CA THR A 29 4.23 6.21 7.75
C THR A 29 5.24 7.26 7.29
N ASN A 30 6.08 6.92 6.32
CA ASN A 30 7.09 7.83 5.81
C ASN A 30 6.47 9.06 5.15
N LEU A 31 5.36 8.89 4.43
CA LEU A 31 4.64 10.01 3.83
C LEU A 31 4.11 10.97 4.90
N MET A 32 3.54 10.44 5.97
CA MET A 32 3.00 11.26 7.05
C MET A 32 4.10 11.99 7.81
N LEU A 33 5.20 11.31 8.12
CA LEU A 33 6.33 11.92 8.81
C LEU A 33 7.02 12.98 7.95
N GLY A 34 7.00 12.82 6.63
CA GLY A 34 7.54 13.79 5.69
C GLY A 34 6.53 14.87 5.29
N GLU A 35 5.35 14.91 5.90
CA GLU A 35 4.28 15.86 5.62
C GLU A 35 3.90 15.90 4.12
N ARG A 36 3.93 14.72 3.48
CA ARG A 36 3.55 14.58 2.08
C ARG A 36 2.05 14.41 1.94
N ASP A 37 1.54 14.79 0.78
CA ASP A 37 0.13 14.59 0.44
C ASP A 37 -0.12 13.10 0.16
N ALA A 38 -0.73 12.41 1.12
CA ALA A 38 -0.98 10.97 1.02
C ALA A 38 -2.00 10.63 -0.06
N GLU A 39 -2.97 11.50 -0.32
CA GLU A 39 -3.96 11.29 -1.38
C GLU A 39 -3.29 11.33 -2.76
N ALA A 40 -2.46 12.34 -3.01
CA ALA A 40 -1.73 12.45 -4.27
C ALA A 40 -0.75 11.30 -4.44
N ALA A 41 -0.08 10.89 -3.37
CA ALA A 41 0.84 9.77 -3.40
C ALA A 41 0.12 8.45 -3.70
N THR A 42 -1.07 8.25 -3.12
CA THR A 42 -1.89 7.07 -3.38
C THR A 42 -2.38 7.05 -4.83
N ASP A 43 -2.78 8.20 -5.39
CA ASP A 43 -3.15 8.30 -6.80
C ASP A 43 -1.98 7.87 -7.70
N ALA A 44 -0.78 8.36 -7.43
CA ALA A 44 0.40 8.01 -8.20
C ALA A 44 0.73 6.51 -8.07
N LEU A 45 0.56 5.94 -6.88
CA LEU A 45 0.77 4.50 -6.67
C LEU A 45 -0.22 3.68 -7.49
N CYS A 46 -1.49 4.03 -7.46
CA CYS A 46 -2.51 3.31 -8.23
C CYS A 46 -2.24 3.38 -9.73
N MET A 47 -1.76 4.51 -10.24
CA MET A 47 -1.36 4.63 -11.64
C MET A 47 -0.15 3.74 -11.95
N ALA A 48 0.83 3.70 -11.06
CA ALA A 48 2.00 2.84 -11.25
C ALA A 48 1.62 1.36 -11.27
N ILE A 49 0.71 0.95 -10.40
CA ILE A 49 0.21 -0.42 -10.36
C ILE A 49 -0.46 -0.79 -11.69
N ARG A 50 -1.30 0.09 -12.22
CA ARG A 50 -1.99 -0.16 -13.50
C ARG A 50 -1.04 -0.26 -14.68
N ARG A 51 0.07 0.46 -14.63
CA ARG A 51 1.06 0.51 -15.71
C ARG A 51 2.15 -0.55 -15.59
N PHE A 52 2.23 -1.19 -14.43
CA PHE A 52 3.30 -2.16 -14.20
C PHE A 52 3.14 -3.36 -15.12
N ASP A 53 4.20 -3.69 -15.85
CA ASP A 53 4.25 -4.87 -16.71
C ASP A 53 5.04 -5.95 -15.96
N GLY A 54 4.37 -7.05 -15.62
CA GLY A 54 4.94 -8.14 -14.86
C GLY A 54 4.10 -8.47 -13.63
N HIS A 55 4.69 -9.15 -12.67
CA HIS A 55 4.04 -9.49 -11.40
C HIS A 55 4.46 -8.52 -10.31
N LEU A 56 3.48 -7.87 -9.71
CA LEU A 56 3.68 -6.94 -8.61
C LEU A 56 2.94 -7.45 -7.39
N ILE A 57 3.66 -7.63 -6.30
CA ILE A 57 3.10 -8.07 -5.02
C ILE A 57 3.32 -6.94 -4.00
N LEU A 58 2.22 -6.46 -3.44
CA LEU A 58 2.24 -5.39 -2.45
C LEU A 58 1.77 -5.95 -1.11
N VAL A 59 2.54 -5.70 -0.07
CA VAL A 59 2.23 -6.16 1.28
C VAL A 59 1.86 -4.96 2.13
N ALA A 60 0.77 -5.08 2.88
CA ALA A 60 0.32 -4.04 3.81
C ALA A 60 -0.24 -4.70 5.06
N ASN A 61 -0.12 -3.99 6.19
CA ASN A 61 -0.76 -4.42 7.41
C ASN A 61 -2.19 -3.91 7.45
N GLU A 62 -3.10 -4.73 7.95
CA GLU A 62 -4.46 -4.29 8.23
C GLU A 62 -4.46 -3.47 9.52
N VAL A 63 -4.93 -2.23 9.44
CA VAL A 63 -4.86 -1.29 10.56
C VAL A 63 -6.24 -0.92 11.12
N GLY A 64 -7.31 -1.49 10.54
CA GLY A 64 -8.68 -1.17 10.92
C GLY A 64 -9.34 -2.15 11.88
N LEU A 65 -8.66 -3.24 12.25
CA LEU A 65 -9.27 -4.33 13.03
C LEU A 65 -8.88 -4.32 14.51
N GLY A 66 -8.18 -3.31 14.97
CA GLY A 66 -7.75 -3.23 16.36
C GLY A 66 -8.58 -2.27 17.20
N ILE A 67 -8.09 -2.04 18.42
CA ILE A 67 -8.66 -1.04 19.33
C ILE A 67 -8.42 0.34 18.72
N VAL A 68 -9.43 1.20 18.79
CA VAL A 68 -9.30 2.58 18.31
C VAL A 68 -8.26 3.32 19.15
N PRO A 69 -7.22 3.88 18.56
CA PRO A 69 -6.18 4.58 19.33
C PRO A 69 -6.71 5.86 19.99
N ASP A 70 -6.20 6.16 21.19
CA ASP A 70 -6.51 7.42 21.89
C ASP A 70 -5.85 8.63 21.27
N ASN A 71 -4.77 8.40 20.53
CA ASN A 71 -3.90 9.45 20.01
C ASN A 71 -4.41 9.91 18.65
N ALA A 72 -4.57 11.23 18.48
CA ALA A 72 -5.06 11.81 17.24
C ALA A 72 -4.16 11.50 16.04
N LEU A 73 -2.83 11.49 16.24
CA LEU A 73 -1.89 11.17 15.17
C LEU A 73 -2.04 9.70 14.74
N ALA A 74 -2.18 8.79 15.70
CA ALA A 74 -2.36 7.38 15.41
C ALA A 74 -3.68 7.12 14.68
N ARG A 75 -4.77 7.84 15.05
CA ARG A 75 -6.04 7.75 14.33
C ARG A 75 -5.93 8.27 12.91
N ALA A 76 -5.22 9.38 12.72
CA ALA A 76 -4.99 9.93 11.39
C ALA A 76 -4.17 8.96 10.53
N PHE A 77 -3.16 8.33 11.10
CA PHE A 77 -2.38 7.29 10.40
C PHE A 77 -3.26 6.12 10.00
N ARG A 78 -4.08 5.62 10.92
CA ARG A 78 -4.99 4.51 10.62
C ARG A 78 -5.92 4.84 9.45
N ASP A 79 -6.46 6.07 9.42
CA ASP A 79 -7.36 6.50 8.36
C ASP A 79 -6.63 6.59 7.01
N VAL A 80 -5.42 7.14 6.99
CA VAL A 80 -4.60 7.24 5.78
C VAL A 80 -4.24 5.85 5.25
N ALA A 81 -3.73 4.98 6.11
CA ALA A 81 -3.33 3.63 5.72
C ALA A 81 -4.54 2.81 5.27
N GLY A 82 -5.66 2.94 5.96
CA GLY A 82 -6.90 2.24 5.59
C GLY A 82 -7.41 2.66 4.22
N ARG A 83 -7.43 3.97 3.93
CA ARG A 83 -7.83 4.46 2.60
C ARG A 83 -6.88 4.02 1.51
N MET A 84 -5.58 4.06 1.79
CA MET A 84 -4.57 3.57 0.84
C MET A 84 -4.80 2.09 0.52
N ASN A 85 -5.00 1.25 1.54
CA ASN A 85 -5.27 -0.16 1.35
C ASN A 85 -6.52 -0.40 0.50
N GLN A 86 -7.60 0.35 0.75
CA GLN A 86 -8.83 0.24 -0.02
C GLN A 86 -8.61 0.61 -1.49
N ARG A 87 -7.88 1.68 -1.74
CA ARG A 87 -7.62 2.16 -3.10
C ARG A 87 -6.71 1.21 -3.88
N VAL A 88 -5.68 0.68 -3.23
CA VAL A 88 -4.80 -0.31 -3.85
C VAL A 88 -5.57 -1.59 -4.14
N ALA A 89 -6.40 -2.05 -3.19
CA ALA A 89 -7.22 -3.25 -3.40
C ALA A 89 -8.17 -3.09 -4.60
N ALA A 90 -8.70 -1.88 -4.83
CA ALA A 90 -9.60 -1.63 -5.95
C ALA A 90 -8.91 -1.82 -7.31
N VAL A 91 -7.62 -1.50 -7.42
CA VAL A 91 -6.86 -1.63 -8.67
C VAL A 91 -6.10 -2.95 -8.77
N ALA A 92 -5.96 -3.70 -7.69
CA ALA A 92 -5.30 -5.00 -7.70
C ALA A 92 -6.17 -6.03 -8.39
N GLY A 93 -5.53 -6.96 -9.10
CA GLY A 93 -6.25 -8.07 -9.71
C GLY A 93 -6.65 -9.15 -8.71
N GLU A 94 -5.91 -9.25 -7.62
CA GLU A 94 -6.12 -10.26 -6.58
C GLU A 94 -5.78 -9.66 -5.23
N VAL A 95 -6.62 -9.93 -4.22
CA VAL A 95 -6.41 -9.45 -2.86
C VAL A 95 -6.57 -10.61 -1.89
N MET A 96 -5.57 -10.80 -1.02
CA MET A 96 -5.55 -11.84 -0.01
C MET A 96 -5.43 -11.23 1.37
N PHE A 97 -6.19 -11.76 2.30
CA PHE A 97 -6.07 -11.44 3.73
C PHE A 97 -5.42 -12.63 4.44
N ILE A 98 -4.34 -12.38 5.18
CA ILE A 98 -3.63 -13.44 5.89
C ILE A 98 -4.01 -13.35 7.37
N ALA A 99 -4.61 -14.41 7.88
CA ALA A 99 -4.98 -14.53 9.28
C ALA A 99 -4.44 -15.83 9.83
N ALA A 100 -3.66 -15.77 10.91
CA ALA A 100 -3.03 -16.94 11.54
C ALA A 100 -2.23 -17.77 10.52
N GLY A 101 -1.53 -17.10 9.60
CA GLY A 101 -0.74 -17.75 8.56
C GLY A 101 -1.55 -18.35 7.41
N LEU A 102 -2.87 -18.21 7.43
CA LEU A 102 -3.75 -18.79 6.41
C LEU A 102 -4.31 -17.71 5.48
N PRO A 103 -4.25 -17.93 4.16
CA PRO A 103 -4.77 -16.96 3.22
C PRO A 103 -6.27 -17.05 3.06
N LEU A 104 -6.93 -15.90 2.99
CA LEU A 104 -8.33 -15.78 2.65
C LEU A 104 -8.44 -14.85 1.44
N ARG A 105 -8.96 -15.38 0.35
CA ARG A 105 -9.11 -14.58 -0.87
C ARG A 105 -10.31 -13.64 -0.73
N LEU A 106 -10.07 -12.36 -0.92
CA LEU A 106 -11.09 -11.32 -0.89
C LEU A 106 -11.52 -10.87 -2.29
N LYS A 107 -10.63 -11.05 -3.25
CA LYS A 107 -10.90 -10.60 -4.62
C LYS A 107 -10.25 -11.49 -5.65
#